data_3aab3961c91115fe6222b0f84d0f788a
#
_entry.id   3aab3961c91115fe6222b0f84d0f788a
#
_cell.length_a   1.000
_cell.length_b   1.000
_cell.length_c   1.000
_cell.angle_alpha   90.00
_cell.angle_beta   90.00
_cell.angle_gamma   90.00
#
_symmetry.space_group_name_H-M   'P 1'
#
loop_
_entity.id
_entity.type
_entity.pdbx_description
1 polymer ?
#
loop_
_entity_poly.entity_id
_entity_poly.type
_entity_poly.pdbx_seq_one_letter_code
_entity_poly.pdbx_strand_id
1 'polypeptide(L)'
;MQSMLSLHVLGTSSAKPTNERSVSGSFLNTPGGPVLIDCGEGMQQRIARHDRWLRSIDSNERTRMSKIRAIFLTHGHLDHCWGLLPMLHSMDKDSRTTRLEIHGPTSNAALEWIKEHPGEIPREDSGIQMGDLAIQFEWWKKHGGKDGAFRFDVDWILYPVDDIGADGLEIPNQKEIKIHAYVTDHGVPSLAYRFSTLDLPGRFDSEAAIADGHDKESIKSMAIDSQYSGQYRGPKRTSRSILVSGDTTRHVPSFSRLNGQIDVLIHESTFDDSLEDKAASYGHSTARDAANIATNMDAKMLCLTHFSSRFQDVSHLEEEARTVHPDSYVLEDGDRISIDTDGTILLNRKQSEGWQLIREVQNS
;
A
#
# COMPACT_ATOMS: atom_id res chain seq x y z
N MET A 1 5.52 21.80 0.95
CA MET A 1 6.10 21.00 -0.15
C MET A 1 5.06 19.96 -0.58
N GLN A 2 5.00 19.59 -1.85
CA GLN A 2 4.06 18.58 -2.32
C GLN A 2 4.72 17.21 -2.10
N SER A 3 4.08 16.32 -1.33
CA SER A 3 4.59 14.96 -1.12
C SER A 3 4.53 14.17 -2.42
N MET A 4 5.55 13.34 -2.69
CA MET A 4 5.59 12.44 -3.84
C MET A 4 4.75 11.19 -3.60
N LEU A 5 4.79 10.66 -2.37
CA LEU A 5 3.96 9.57 -1.90
C LEU A 5 3.29 10.02 -0.61
N SER A 6 2.00 9.82 -0.48
CA SER A 6 1.26 10.12 0.76
C SER A 6 0.23 9.02 1.02
N LEU A 7 0.50 8.20 2.02
CA LEU A 7 -0.33 7.08 2.42
C LEU A 7 -1.16 7.45 3.64
N HIS A 8 -2.48 7.35 3.51
CA HIS A 8 -3.44 7.52 4.59
C HIS A 8 -3.89 6.14 5.07
N VAL A 9 -3.61 5.83 6.32
CA VAL A 9 -3.99 4.57 6.97
C VAL A 9 -5.46 4.63 7.34
N LEU A 10 -6.28 3.72 6.84
CA LEU A 10 -7.73 3.75 7.06
C LEU A 10 -8.22 2.60 7.96
N GLY A 11 -7.35 1.63 8.24
CA GLY A 11 -7.65 0.53 9.13
C GLY A 11 -6.39 -0.23 9.54
N THR A 12 -6.31 -0.56 10.82
CA THR A 12 -5.12 -1.16 11.47
C THR A 12 -5.44 -2.43 12.27
N SER A 13 -6.69 -2.92 12.23
CA SER A 13 -7.13 -4.10 12.96
C SER A 13 -7.00 -5.36 12.12
N SER A 14 -6.57 -6.44 12.76
CA SER A 14 -6.56 -7.81 12.24
C SER A 14 -7.91 -8.49 12.41
N ALA A 15 -8.33 -9.27 11.41
CA ALA A 15 -9.48 -10.17 11.37
C ALA A 15 -10.86 -9.55 11.56
N LYS A 16 -11.03 -8.60 12.47
CA LYS A 16 -12.33 -7.95 12.76
C LYS A 16 -12.14 -6.52 13.22
N PRO A 17 -13.08 -5.62 12.90
CA PRO A 17 -13.03 -4.26 13.39
C PRO A 17 -13.26 -4.21 14.91
N THR A 18 -12.73 -3.19 15.56
CA THR A 18 -13.00 -2.82 16.94
C THR A 18 -13.74 -1.47 17.00
N ASN A 19 -14.01 -0.95 18.19
CA ASN A 19 -14.58 0.39 18.31
C ASN A 19 -13.65 1.49 17.80
N GLU A 20 -12.34 1.26 17.87
CA GLU A 20 -11.30 2.25 17.58
C GLU A 20 -10.59 1.98 16.26
N ARG A 21 -10.46 0.70 15.85
CA ARG A 21 -9.72 0.28 14.68
C ARG A 21 -10.62 -0.42 13.67
N SER A 22 -10.49 -0.03 12.42
CA SER A 22 -11.09 -0.73 11.28
C SER A 22 -10.13 -1.80 10.76
N VAL A 23 -10.67 -2.73 9.99
CA VAL A 23 -9.90 -3.73 9.26
C VAL A 23 -9.12 -3.11 8.10
N SER A 24 -8.21 -3.88 7.53
CA SER A 24 -7.15 -3.45 6.61
C SER A 24 -7.60 -2.61 5.43
N GLY A 25 -6.89 -1.53 5.22
CA GLY A 25 -6.96 -0.70 4.04
C GLY A 25 -6.22 0.62 4.18
N SER A 26 -5.58 1.03 3.10
CA SER A 26 -4.80 2.27 3.04
C SER A 26 -5.00 2.97 1.70
N PHE A 27 -5.12 4.28 1.73
CA PHE A 27 -5.28 5.12 0.53
C PHE A 27 -3.95 5.82 0.22
N LEU A 28 -3.32 5.47 -0.89
CA LEU A 28 -2.03 6.02 -1.29
C LEU A 28 -2.20 7.01 -2.45
N ASN A 29 -1.87 8.27 -2.21
CA ASN A 29 -1.68 9.26 -3.25
C ASN A 29 -0.29 9.08 -3.88
N THR A 30 -0.26 8.97 -5.21
CA THR A 30 0.97 8.82 -6.01
C THR A 30 0.99 9.82 -7.15
N PRO A 31 2.15 10.10 -7.78
CA PRO A 31 2.22 10.91 -9.01
C PRO A 31 1.33 10.37 -10.13
N GLY A 32 1.19 9.04 -10.22
CA GLY A 32 0.31 8.38 -11.22
C GLY A 32 -1.18 8.37 -10.87
N GLY A 33 -1.58 9.03 -9.78
CA GLY A 33 -2.94 9.04 -9.25
C GLY A 33 -3.12 8.12 -8.04
N PRO A 34 -4.23 8.26 -7.31
CA PRO A 34 -4.45 7.53 -6.08
C PRO A 34 -4.77 6.05 -6.33
N VAL A 35 -4.27 5.21 -5.42
CA VAL A 35 -4.57 3.78 -5.35
C VAL A 35 -5.08 3.42 -3.96
N LEU A 36 -5.81 2.32 -3.86
CA LEU A 36 -6.20 1.72 -2.60
C LEU A 36 -5.42 0.41 -2.40
N ILE A 37 -4.92 0.17 -1.20
CA ILE A 37 -4.25 -1.06 -0.82
C ILE A 37 -5.13 -1.70 0.23
N ASP A 38 -5.64 -2.87 -0.06
CA ASP A 38 -6.70 -3.58 0.63
C ASP A 38 -8.03 -2.81 0.74
N CYS A 39 -9.09 -3.54 0.90
CA CYS A 39 -10.46 -3.03 0.95
C CYS A 39 -11.29 -3.88 1.90
N GLY A 40 -10.97 -3.86 3.18
CA GLY A 40 -11.72 -4.57 4.20
C GLY A 40 -13.10 -3.97 4.45
N GLU A 41 -13.87 -4.60 5.32
CA GLU A 41 -15.23 -4.21 5.66
C GLU A 41 -15.34 -2.72 6.04
N GLY A 42 -16.32 -2.01 5.49
CA GLY A 42 -16.58 -0.61 5.80
C GLY A 42 -15.63 0.41 5.17
N MET A 43 -14.71 0.01 4.30
CA MET A 43 -13.68 0.87 3.70
C MET A 43 -14.26 2.10 2.99
N GLN A 44 -15.38 1.96 2.26
CA GLN A 44 -16.04 3.08 1.60
C GLN A 44 -16.46 4.20 2.58
N GLN A 45 -16.90 3.82 3.79
CA GLN A 45 -17.29 4.79 4.82
C GLN A 45 -16.05 5.45 5.43
N ARG A 46 -14.95 4.71 5.58
CA ARG A 46 -13.67 5.21 6.09
C ARG A 46 -13.08 6.26 5.16
N ILE A 47 -13.02 5.97 3.87
CA ILE A 47 -12.58 6.92 2.85
C ILE A 47 -13.40 8.21 2.92
N ALA A 48 -14.74 8.11 2.96
CA ALA A 48 -15.61 9.26 2.99
C ALA A 48 -15.47 10.10 4.28
N ARG A 49 -15.33 9.44 5.44
CA ARG A 49 -15.13 10.13 6.73
C ARG A 49 -13.75 10.83 6.77
N HIS A 50 -12.72 10.17 6.27
CA HIS A 50 -11.37 10.73 6.24
C HIS A 50 -11.30 11.92 5.27
N ASP A 51 -11.88 11.83 4.06
CA ASP A 51 -11.95 12.97 3.12
C ASP A 51 -12.71 14.17 3.72
N ARG A 52 -13.81 13.91 4.44
CA ARG A 52 -14.54 14.98 5.15
C ARG A 52 -13.68 15.67 6.20
N TRP A 53 -12.92 14.89 6.98
CA TRP A 53 -12.01 15.43 7.98
C TRP A 53 -10.86 16.21 7.31
N LEU A 54 -10.26 15.71 6.24
CA LEU A 54 -9.25 16.46 5.46
C LEU A 54 -9.76 17.82 4.97
N ARG A 55 -11.02 17.90 4.58
CA ARG A 55 -11.67 19.18 4.22
C ARG A 55 -11.85 20.10 5.41
N SER A 56 -12.20 19.57 6.57
CA SER A 56 -12.44 20.39 7.78
C SER A 56 -11.17 21.05 8.31
N ILE A 57 -9.98 20.53 7.97
CA ILE A 57 -8.68 21.10 8.34
C ILE A 57 -8.00 21.81 7.16
N ASP A 58 -8.74 22.15 6.11
CA ASP A 58 -8.24 22.79 4.88
C ASP A 58 -6.99 22.11 4.27
N SER A 59 -6.87 20.79 4.42
CA SER A 59 -5.79 20.02 3.80
C SER A 59 -5.82 20.15 2.29
N ASN A 60 -4.65 20.21 1.66
CA ASN A 60 -4.52 20.15 0.19
C ASN A 60 -4.71 18.73 -0.36
N GLU A 61 -4.62 17.72 0.50
CA GLU A 61 -4.81 16.32 0.11
C GLU A 61 -6.26 15.89 0.22
N ARG A 62 -6.64 14.88 -0.55
CA ARG A 62 -7.98 14.30 -0.60
C ARG A 62 -7.90 12.79 -0.71
N THR A 63 -8.86 12.10 -0.09
CA THR A 63 -9.07 10.66 -0.22
C THR A 63 -10.42 10.39 -0.89
N ARG A 64 -10.51 10.67 -2.18
CA ARG A 64 -11.76 10.54 -2.94
C ARG A 64 -11.88 9.16 -3.59
N MET A 65 -12.90 8.39 -3.21
CA MET A 65 -13.22 7.09 -3.80
C MET A 65 -13.34 7.17 -5.34
N SER A 66 -13.96 8.23 -5.88
CA SER A 66 -14.13 8.43 -7.33
C SER A 66 -12.82 8.64 -8.09
N LYS A 67 -11.71 8.90 -7.40
CA LYS A 67 -10.38 9.14 -8.00
C LYS A 67 -9.46 7.93 -7.93
N ILE A 68 -9.81 6.89 -7.18
CA ILE A 68 -9.05 5.65 -7.11
C ILE A 68 -8.94 5.07 -8.53
N ARG A 69 -7.71 4.89 -9.02
CA ARG A 69 -7.46 4.33 -10.35
C ARG A 69 -7.26 2.81 -10.31
N ALA A 70 -6.71 2.31 -9.20
CA ALA A 70 -6.45 0.89 -9.00
C ALA A 70 -6.60 0.50 -7.53
N ILE A 71 -6.96 -0.74 -7.29
CA ILE A 71 -7.03 -1.38 -5.97
C ILE A 71 -6.07 -2.56 -5.97
N PHE A 72 -5.20 -2.64 -4.98
CA PHE A 72 -4.24 -3.71 -4.80
C PHE A 72 -4.64 -4.52 -3.57
N LEU A 73 -5.11 -5.73 -3.75
CA LEU A 73 -5.45 -6.65 -2.67
C LEU A 73 -4.22 -7.49 -2.34
N THR A 74 -3.82 -7.50 -1.07
CA THR A 74 -2.67 -8.29 -0.63
C THR A 74 -2.98 -9.77 -0.62
N HIS A 75 -4.21 -10.15 -0.24
CA HIS A 75 -4.72 -11.51 -0.25
C HIS A 75 -6.25 -11.51 -0.11
N GLY A 76 -6.85 -12.69 -0.07
CA GLY A 76 -8.31 -12.84 -0.12
C GLY A 76 -8.98 -13.11 1.22
N HIS A 77 -8.36 -12.84 2.38
CA HIS A 77 -9.10 -12.86 3.65
C HIS A 77 -10.09 -11.69 3.72
N LEU A 78 -11.22 -11.91 4.42
CA LEU A 78 -12.35 -10.99 4.38
C LEU A 78 -12.03 -9.59 4.94
N ASP A 79 -11.18 -9.51 5.93
CA ASP A 79 -10.70 -8.25 6.51
C ASP A 79 -9.80 -7.43 5.59
N HIS A 80 -9.36 -8.01 4.44
CA HIS A 80 -8.60 -7.32 3.40
C HIS A 80 -9.40 -7.05 2.14
N CYS A 81 -10.52 -7.75 1.88
CA CYS A 81 -11.18 -7.68 0.58
C CYS A 81 -12.71 -7.50 0.63
N TRP A 82 -13.39 -7.78 1.77
CA TRP A 82 -14.86 -7.86 1.83
C TRP A 82 -15.60 -6.53 1.58
N GLY A 83 -14.92 -5.40 1.76
CA GLY A 83 -15.47 -4.07 1.45
C GLY A 83 -15.52 -3.73 -0.05
N LEU A 84 -14.89 -4.56 -0.90
CA LEU A 84 -14.71 -4.25 -2.32
C LEU A 84 -16.05 -4.19 -3.07
N LEU A 85 -16.88 -5.23 -2.98
CA LEU A 85 -18.13 -5.29 -3.72
C LEU A 85 -19.11 -4.16 -3.37
N PRO A 86 -19.37 -3.86 -2.09
CA PRO A 86 -20.15 -2.68 -1.71
C PRO A 86 -19.56 -1.37 -2.23
N MET A 87 -18.23 -1.25 -2.26
CA MET A 87 -17.54 -0.06 -2.77
C MET A 87 -17.73 0.11 -4.27
N LEU A 88 -17.63 -0.96 -5.07
CA LEU A 88 -17.91 -0.92 -6.51
C LEU A 88 -19.34 -0.46 -6.81
N HIS A 89 -20.31 -0.97 -6.07
CA HIS A 89 -21.69 -0.51 -6.19
C HIS A 89 -21.87 0.98 -5.82
N SER A 90 -21.16 1.46 -4.80
CA SER A 90 -21.18 2.88 -4.45
C SER A 90 -20.56 3.74 -5.55
N MET A 91 -19.42 3.32 -6.13
CA MET A 91 -18.79 4.01 -7.27
C MET A 91 -19.73 4.09 -8.48
N ASP A 92 -20.49 3.02 -8.75
CA ASP A 92 -21.50 3.00 -9.82
C ASP A 92 -22.64 3.99 -9.55
N LYS A 93 -23.16 4.00 -8.32
CA LYS A 93 -24.22 4.96 -7.90
C LYS A 93 -23.76 6.41 -7.98
N ASP A 94 -22.47 6.66 -7.68
CA ASP A 94 -21.83 7.97 -7.81
C ASP A 94 -21.47 8.31 -9.28
N SER A 95 -21.99 7.53 -10.25
CA SER A 95 -21.84 7.75 -11.69
C SER A 95 -20.39 7.75 -12.17
N ARG A 96 -19.55 6.87 -11.60
CA ARG A 96 -18.21 6.63 -12.14
C ARG A 96 -18.30 6.14 -13.58
N THR A 97 -17.44 6.67 -14.45
CA THR A 97 -17.29 6.23 -15.85
C THR A 97 -15.85 5.84 -16.18
N THR A 98 -14.91 6.12 -15.26
CA THR A 98 -13.49 5.80 -15.48
C THR A 98 -13.20 4.37 -15.11
N ARG A 99 -12.42 3.69 -15.93
CA ARG A 99 -11.91 2.32 -15.70
C ARG A 99 -11.28 2.17 -14.31
N LEU A 100 -11.43 1.01 -13.70
CA LEU A 100 -10.84 0.63 -12.42
C LEU A 100 -10.10 -0.69 -12.57
N GLU A 101 -8.84 -0.71 -12.21
CA GLU A 101 -8.03 -1.93 -12.13
C GLU A 101 -8.09 -2.50 -10.72
N ILE A 102 -8.29 -3.82 -10.59
CA ILE A 102 -8.26 -4.55 -9.31
C ILE A 102 -7.22 -5.65 -9.45
N HIS A 103 -6.14 -5.51 -8.71
CA HIS A 103 -4.98 -6.39 -8.71
C HIS A 103 -5.01 -7.28 -7.47
N GLY A 104 -4.61 -8.55 -7.61
CA GLY A 104 -4.50 -9.44 -6.46
C GLY A 104 -3.80 -10.76 -6.78
N PRO A 105 -3.38 -11.51 -5.74
CA PRO A 105 -2.77 -12.82 -5.90
C PRO A 105 -3.80 -13.92 -6.19
N THR A 106 -3.33 -14.96 -6.81
CA THR A 106 -4.04 -16.23 -6.98
C THR A 106 -3.06 -17.39 -7.05
N SER A 107 -3.55 -18.60 -7.07
CA SER A 107 -2.79 -19.83 -7.41
C SER A 107 -3.08 -20.31 -8.82
N ASN A 108 -2.12 -20.99 -9.45
CA ASN A 108 -2.36 -21.66 -10.72
C ASN A 108 -3.47 -22.71 -10.60
N ALA A 109 -3.53 -23.41 -9.46
CA ALA A 109 -4.56 -24.41 -9.18
C ALA A 109 -5.98 -23.80 -9.19
N ALA A 110 -6.18 -22.62 -8.62
CA ALA A 110 -7.48 -21.94 -8.64
C ALA A 110 -7.87 -21.47 -10.04
N LEU A 111 -6.92 -21.00 -10.85
CA LEU A 111 -7.18 -20.62 -12.25
C LEU A 111 -7.56 -21.82 -13.11
N GLU A 112 -6.93 -22.98 -12.93
CA GLU A 112 -7.30 -24.22 -13.60
C GLU A 112 -8.68 -24.70 -13.16
N TRP A 113 -8.94 -24.70 -11.86
CA TRP A 113 -10.25 -25.05 -11.31
C TRP A 113 -11.39 -24.26 -11.97
N ILE A 114 -11.26 -22.95 -12.07
CA ILE A 114 -12.29 -22.08 -12.65
C ILE A 114 -12.54 -22.42 -14.12
N LYS A 115 -11.51 -22.80 -14.87
CA LYS A 115 -11.64 -23.20 -16.28
C LYS A 115 -12.41 -24.52 -16.43
N GLU A 116 -12.15 -25.47 -15.53
CA GLU A 116 -12.77 -26.81 -15.58
C GLU A 116 -14.17 -26.82 -14.96
N HIS A 117 -14.43 -25.96 -13.98
CA HIS A 117 -15.66 -25.88 -13.20
C HIS A 117 -16.28 -24.47 -13.24
N PRO A 118 -16.64 -23.95 -14.44
CA PRO A 118 -17.10 -22.57 -14.57
C PRO A 118 -18.37 -22.35 -13.75
N GLY A 119 -18.23 -21.51 -12.75
CA GLY A 119 -19.35 -21.14 -11.92
C GLY A 119 -19.64 -22.03 -10.74
N GLU A 120 -18.84 -23.02 -10.46
CA GLU A 120 -18.94 -23.86 -9.28
C GLU A 120 -18.13 -23.26 -8.12
N ILE A 121 -18.49 -23.62 -6.90
CA ILE A 121 -17.71 -23.30 -5.70
C ILE A 121 -16.88 -24.55 -5.37
N PRO A 122 -15.55 -24.43 -5.16
CA PRO A 122 -14.72 -25.54 -4.76
C PRO A 122 -15.24 -26.21 -3.49
N ARG A 123 -15.17 -27.54 -3.43
CA ARG A 123 -15.47 -28.30 -2.21
C ARG A 123 -14.22 -28.33 -1.32
N GLU A 124 -14.39 -28.59 -0.03
CA GLU A 124 -13.28 -28.69 0.93
C GLU A 124 -12.20 -29.72 0.51
N ASP A 125 -12.60 -30.81 -0.14
CA ASP A 125 -11.71 -31.87 -0.60
C ASP A 125 -11.01 -31.57 -1.94
N SER A 126 -11.31 -30.43 -2.57
CA SER A 126 -10.69 -30.03 -3.84
C SER A 126 -9.23 -29.54 -3.69
N GLY A 127 -8.80 -29.22 -2.49
CA GLY A 127 -7.51 -28.59 -2.22
C GLY A 127 -7.43 -27.10 -2.64
N ILE A 128 -8.52 -26.53 -3.18
CA ILE A 128 -8.60 -25.13 -3.57
C ILE A 128 -9.06 -24.29 -2.38
N GLN A 129 -8.31 -23.25 -2.07
CA GLN A 129 -8.61 -22.38 -0.91
C GLN A 129 -9.72 -21.39 -1.26
N MET A 130 -10.74 -21.30 -0.41
CA MET A 130 -11.82 -20.30 -0.55
C MET A 130 -11.34 -18.86 -0.40
N GLY A 131 -10.19 -18.65 0.24
CA GLY A 131 -9.51 -17.37 0.32
C GLY A 131 -8.69 -17.00 -0.92
N ASP A 132 -8.66 -17.84 -1.97
CA ASP A 132 -8.03 -17.48 -3.25
C ASP A 132 -8.89 -16.44 -3.98
N LEU A 133 -8.28 -15.32 -4.37
CA LEU A 133 -9.01 -14.21 -5.00
C LEU A 133 -9.64 -14.60 -6.35
N ALA A 134 -9.07 -15.54 -7.10
CA ALA A 134 -9.70 -16.00 -8.34
C ALA A 134 -11.08 -16.61 -8.07
N ILE A 135 -11.18 -17.44 -7.02
CA ILE A 135 -12.45 -18.05 -6.61
C ILE A 135 -13.43 -16.98 -6.13
N GLN A 136 -12.97 -16.03 -5.31
CA GLN A 136 -13.82 -14.95 -4.82
C GLN A 136 -14.29 -14.03 -5.94
N PHE A 137 -13.42 -13.67 -6.90
CA PHE A 137 -13.78 -12.82 -8.03
C PHE A 137 -14.83 -13.47 -8.94
N GLU A 138 -14.73 -14.77 -9.21
CA GLU A 138 -15.77 -15.49 -9.94
C GLU A 138 -17.11 -15.45 -9.20
N TRP A 139 -17.10 -15.59 -7.89
CA TRP A 139 -18.29 -15.51 -7.07
C TRP A 139 -18.87 -14.08 -7.05
N TRP A 140 -18.05 -13.06 -6.88
CA TRP A 140 -18.47 -11.65 -6.90
C TRP A 140 -19.04 -11.20 -8.24
N LYS A 141 -18.47 -11.63 -9.36
CA LYS A 141 -19.02 -11.39 -10.70
C LYS A 141 -20.45 -11.90 -10.83
N LYS A 142 -20.78 -13.04 -10.22
CA LYS A 142 -22.12 -13.61 -10.25
C LYS A 142 -23.12 -12.88 -9.35
N HIS A 143 -22.68 -12.42 -8.20
CA HIS A 143 -23.55 -11.76 -7.22
C HIS A 143 -23.64 -10.25 -7.41
N GLY A 144 -22.60 -9.62 -7.88
CA GLY A 144 -22.49 -8.17 -7.94
C GLY A 144 -22.57 -7.57 -9.32
N GLY A 145 -22.43 -8.35 -10.32
CA GLY A 145 -22.42 -7.81 -11.66
C GLY A 145 -22.00 -8.82 -12.71
N LYS A 146 -22.95 -9.16 -13.56
CA LYS A 146 -22.63 -9.67 -14.89
C LYS A 146 -21.74 -8.65 -15.59
N ASP A 147 -20.93 -9.08 -16.55
CA ASP A 147 -20.25 -8.18 -17.46
C ASP A 147 -21.22 -7.09 -17.95
N GLY A 148 -20.86 -5.81 -17.70
CA GLY A 148 -21.74 -4.67 -18.00
C GLY A 148 -22.71 -4.25 -16.86
N ALA A 149 -22.61 -4.80 -15.66
CA ALA A 149 -23.45 -4.38 -14.53
C ALA A 149 -23.07 -3.01 -13.96
N PHE A 150 -21.84 -2.59 -14.10
CA PHE A 150 -21.37 -1.26 -13.71
C PHE A 150 -21.30 -0.34 -14.92
N ARG A 151 -21.47 0.97 -14.70
CA ARG A 151 -21.32 2.01 -15.74
C ARG A 151 -19.86 2.28 -16.12
N PHE A 152 -18.93 1.59 -15.50
CA PHE A 152 -17.50 1.69 -15.73
C PHE A 152 -16.88 0.29 -15.86
N ASP A 153 -15.78 0.21 -16.61
CA ASP A 153 -15.05 -1.03 -16.79
C ASP A 153 -14.27 -1.37 -15.52
N VAL A 154 -14.34 -2.63 -15.12
CA VAL A 154 -13.58 -3.20 -14.00
C VAL A 154 -12.69 -4.31 -14.55
N ASP A 155 -11.38 -4.12 -14.45
CA ASP A 155 -10.41 -5.15 -14.81
C ASP A 155 -9.98 -5.90 -13.57
N TRP A 156 -10.20 -7.19 -13.59
CA TRP A 156 -9.73 -8.12 -12.57
C TRP A 156 -8.40 -8.72 -13.03
N ILE A 157 -7.30 -8.30 -12.41
CA ILE A 157 -5.93 -8.67 -12.80
C ILE A 157 -5.34 -9.53 -11.69
N LEU A 158 -5.20 -10.82 -11.96
CA LEU A 158 -4.71 -11.80 -11.00
C LEU A 158 -3.28 -12.24 -11.36
N TYR A 159 -2.47 -12.38 -10.32
CA TYR A 159 -1.07 -12.78 -10.41
C TYR A 159 -0.88 -14.14 -9.74
N PRO A 160 -0.62 -15.22 -10.49
CA PRO A 160 -0.30 -16.52 -9.90
C PRO A 160 0.99 -16.40 -9.09
N VAL A 161 0.90 -16.61 -7.77
CA VAL A 161 2.06 -16.56 -6.88
C VAL A 161 3.11 -17.61 -7.23
N ASP A 162 2.66 -18.73 -7.81
CA ASP A 162 3.51 -19.83 -8.26
C ASP A 162 4.50 -19.41 -9.38
N ASP A 163 4.15 -18.37 -10.15
CA ASP A 163 4.94 -17.88 -11.29
C ASP A 163 5.87 -16.71 -10.91
N ILE A 164 5.78 -16.21 -9.68
CA ILE A 164 6.56 -15.06 -9.23
C ILE A 164 7.84 -15.54 -8.54
N GLY A 165 8.98 -15.23 -9.14
CA GLY A 165 10.29 -15.53 -8.56
C GLY A 165 10.67 -14.60 -7.39
N ALA A 166 11.80 -14.89 -6.77
CA ALA A 166 12.30 -14.13 -5.61
C ALA A 166 12.64 -12.66 -5.90
N ASP A 167 12.78 -12.27 -7.16
CA ASP A 167 12.99 -10.85 -7.55
C ASP A 167 11.67 -10.06 -7.59
N GLY A 168 10.53 -10.73 -7.38
CA GLY A 168 9.20 -10.16 -7.50
C GLY A 168 8.75 -9.98 -8.94
N LEU A 169 7.59 -9.35 -9.11
CA LEU A 169 6.96 -9.04 -10.38
C LEU A 169 6.75 -7.54 -10.50
N GLU A 170 7.30 -6.90 -11.52
CA GLU A 170 6.93 -5.52 -11.86
C GLU A 170 5.54 -5.50 -12.50
N ILE A 171 4.61 -4.75 -11.93
CA ILE A 171 3.26 -4.59 -12.46
C ILE A 171 3.31 -3.63 -13.64
N PRO A 172 2.93 -4.08 -14.85
CA PRO A 172 3.07 -3.28 -16.07
C PRO A 172 2.10 -2.10 -16.12
N ASN A 173 2.36 -1.18 -17.06
CA ASN A 173 1.48 -0.07 -17.43
C ASN A 173 1.21 0.97 -16.32
N GLN A 174 2.07 1.03 -15.31
CA GLN A 174 1.96 2.04 -14.26
C GLN A 174 2.65 3.33 -14.71
N LYS A 175 1.85 4.42 -14.85
CA LYS A 175 2.37 5.73 -15.23
C LYS A 175 2.98 6.45 -14.03
N GLU A 176 4.14 7.07 -14.22
CA GLU A 176 4.80 7.94 -13.23
C GLU A 176 5.20 7.27 -11.90
N ILE A 177 4.98 5.96 -11.79
CA ILE A 177 5.36 5.16 -10.63
C ILE A 177 5.70 3.74 -11.07
N LYS A 178 6.54 3.05 -10.31
CA LYS A 178 6.79 1.61 -10.43
C LYS A 178 6.12 0.88 -9.29
N ILE A 179 5.44 -0.21 -9.59
CA ILE A 179 4.82 -1.07 -8.59
C ILE A 179 5.39 -2.47 -8.76
N HIS A 180 5.90 -3.06 -7.68
CA HIS A 180 6.38 -4.43 -7.64
C HIS A 180 5.58 -5.24 -6.64
N ALA A 181 5.25 -6.45 -7.01
CA ALA A 181 4.62 -7.44 -6.14
C ALA A 181 5.64 -8.51 -5.73
N TYR A 182 5.63 -8.90 -4.47
CA TYR A 182 6.51 -9.93 -3.89
C TYR A 182 5.65 -10.96 -3.16
N VAL A 183 5.90 -12.25 -3.40
CA VAL A 183 5.18 -13.31 -2.71
C VAL A 183 5.53 -13.29 -1.23
N THR A 184 4.50 -13.34 -0.38
CA THR A 184 4.61 -13.45 1.08
C THR A 184 4.15 -14.82 1.54
N ASP A 185 4.58 -15.21 2.74
CA ASP A 185 4.27 -16.51 3.35
C ASP A 185 3.06 -16.38 4.29
N HIS A 186 1.89 -16.75 3.77
CA HIS A 186 0.64 -16.73 4.51
C HIS A 186 -0.23 -17.94 4.13
N GLY A 187 -1.31 -18.19 4.85
CA GLY A 187 -2.15 -19.38 4.63
C GLY A 187 -2.89 -19.44 3.29
N VAL A 188 -2.93 -18.36 2.51
CA VAL A 188 -3.54 -18.21 1.19
C VAL A 188 -2.58 -17.52 0.24
N PRO A 189 -2.78 -17.53 -1.10
CA PRO A 189 -1.96 -16.74 -2.01
C PRO A 189 -1.90 -15.28 -1.57
N SER A 190 -0.70 -14.76 -1.36
CA SER A 190 -0.47 -13.44 -0.75
C SER A 190 0.67 -12.69 -1.41
N LEU A 191 0.51 -11.36 -1.52
CA LEU A 191 1.49 -10.45 -2.10
C LEU A 191 1.73 -9.22 -1.21
N ALA A 192 2.99 -8.86 -1.04
CA ALA A 192 3.39 -7.52 -0.63
C ALA A 192 3.51 -6.62 -1.87
N TYR A 193 3.25 -5.32 -1.70
CA TYR A 193 3.36 -4.35 -2.80
C TYR A 193 4.31 -3.22 -2.44
N ARG A 194 5.32 -3.00 -3.31
CA ARG A 194 6.21 -1.84 -3.25
C ARG A 194 5.79 -0.81 -4.28
N PHE A 195 5.50 0.39 -3.81
CA PHE A 195 5.19 1.57 -4.62
C PHE A 195 6.41 2.48 -4.65
N SER A 196 6.98 2.70 -5.83
CA SER A 196 8.20 3.49 -5.98
C SER A 196 7.99 4.62 -6.99
N THR A 197 8.42 5.83 -6.66
CA THR A 197 8.47 6.93 -7.62
C THR A 197 9.56 6.66 -8.67
N LEU A 198 9.49 7.38 -9.76
CA LEU A 198 10.60 7.38 -10.71
C LEU A 198 11.74 8.27 -10.19
N ASP A 199 12.95 7.99 -10.65
CA ASP A 199 14.07 8.92 -10.47
C ASP A 199 13.75 10.24 -11.16
N LEU A 200 14.09 11.35 -10.51
CA LEU A 200 13.88 12.67 -11.06
C LEU A 200 15.21 13.38 -11.32
N PRO A 201 15.30 14.23 -12.32
CA PRO A 201 16.42 15.15 -12.47
C PRO A 201 16.63 15.97 -11.20
N GLY A 202 17.85 16.38 -10.93
CA GLY A 202 18.15 17.32 -9.85
C GLY A 202 17.34 18.61 -9.98
N ARG A 203 17.13 19.33 -8.89
CA ARG A 203 16.47 20.63 -8.94
C ARG A 203 17.30 21.58 -9.81
N PHE A 204 16.62 22.33 -10.66
CA PHE A 204 17.25 23.36 -11.47
C PHE A 204 17.28 24.68 -10.71
N ASP A 205 18.45 25.27 -10.57
CA ASP A 205 18.66 26.57 -9.91
C ASP A 205 18.47 27.71 -10.90
N SER A 206 17.23 28.14 -11.01
CA SER A 206 16.87 29.25 -11.91
C SER A 206 17.47 30.59 -11.46
N GLU A 207 17.70 30.77 -10.15
CA GLU A 207 18.23 32.02 -9.61
C GLU A 207 19.71 32.16 -9.96
N ALA A 208 20.50 31.10 -9.82
CA ALA A 208 21.89 31.08 -10.25
C ALA A 208 22.02 31.31 -11.77
N ALA A 209 21.16 30.69 -12.57
CA ALA A 209 21.16 30.89 -14.02
C ALA A 209 20.80 32.35 -14.42
N ILE A 210 19.87 33.00 -13.71
CA ILE A 210 19.54 34.42 -13.90
C ILE A 210 20.75 35.30 -13.54
N ALA A 211 21.38 34.99 -12.41
CA ALA A 211 22.55 35.75 -11.96
C ALA A 211 23.74 35.71 -12.93
N ASP A 212 23.88 34.56 -13.65
CA ASP A 212 24.91 34.40 -14.69
C ASP A 212 24.46 34.98 -16.06
N GLY A 213 23.31 35.67 -16.13
CA GLY A 213 22.87 36.42 -17.30
C GLY A 213 22.12 35.62 -18.35
N HIS A 214 21.67 34.40 -18.05
CA HIS A 214 20.82 33.64 -18.97
C HIS A 214 19.42 34.26 -19.09
N ASP A 215 18.91 34.30 -20.30
CA ASP A 215 17.54 34.74 -20.56
C ASP A 215 16.48 33.69 -20.19
N LYS A 216 15.21 34.12 -20.10
CA LYS A 216 14.10 33.25 -19.68
C LYS A 216 13.90 32.05 -20.59
N GLU A 217 14.21 32.16 -21.87
CA GLU A 217 13.99 31.09 -22.86
C GLU A 217 15.07 30.02 -22.73
N SER A 218 16.33 30.42 -22.58
CA SER A 218 17.46 29.54 -22.26
C SER A 218 17.27 28.80 -20.93
N ILE A 219 16.86 29.53 -19.89
CA ILE A 219 16.57 28.95 -18.57
C ILE A 219 15.45 27.89 -18.69
N LYS A 220 14.36 28.20 -19.36
CA LYS A 220 13.26 27.28 -19.56
C LYS A 220 13.71 26.03 -20.32
N SER A 221 14.50 26.20 -21.39
CA SER A 221 15.04 25.08 -22.17
C SER A 221 15.91 24.17 -21.32
N MET A 222 16.88 24.72 -20.59
CA MET A 222 17.76 23.96 -19.67
C MET A 222 16.98 23.28 -18.55
N ALA A 223 15.95 23.93 -18.01
CA ALA A 223 15.16 23.38 -16.90
C ALA A 223 14.29 22.18 -17.34
N ILE A 224 13.76 22.23 -18.56
CA ILE A 224 12.90 21.17 -19.13
C ILE A 224 13.73 19.99 -19.62
N ASP A 225 14.93 20.23 -20.12
CA ASP A 225 15.81 19.17 -20.61
C ASP A 225 16.24 18.25 -19.46
N SER A 226 15.69 17.04 -19.41
CA SER A 226 16.01 16.04 -18.40
C SER A 226 17.43 15.52 -18.50
N GLN A 227 18.11 15.69 -19.64
CA GLN A 227 19.48 15.28 -19.88
C GLN A 227 20.50 16.40 -19.53
N TYR A 228 20.03 17.62 -19.29
CA TYR A 228 20.91 18.70 -18.90
C TYR A 228 21.54 18.41 -17.54
N SER A 229 22.85 18.25 -17.49
CA SER A 229 23.66 18.00 -16.29
C SER A 229 24.63 19.13 -15.96
N GLY A 230 24.36 20.36 -16.43
CA GLY A 230 25.20 21.53 -16.21
C GLY A 230 25.14 22.08 -14.78
N GLN A 231 25.93 23.15 -14.54
CA GLN A 231 26.19 23.74 -13.20
C GLN A 231 24.90 24.18 -12.44
N TYR A 232 23.80 24.43 -13.14
CA TYR A 232 22.53 24.85 -12.51
C TYR A 232 21.63 23.68 -12.11
N ARG A 233 22.06 22.45 -12.30
CA ARG A 233 21.26 21.28 -11.90
C ARG A 233 21.92 20.53 -10.76
N GLY A 234 21.22 20.44 -9.66
CA GLY A 234 21.66 19.69 -8.50
C GLY A 234 21.75 18.17 -8.77
N PRO A 235 22.13 17.37 -7.78
CA PRO A 235 22.23 15.91 -7.93
C PRO A 235 20.88 15.29 -8.29
N LYS A 236 20.92 14.16 -9.02
CA LYS A 236 19.75 13.37 -9.36
C LYS A 236 19.01 12.97 -8.09
N ARG A 237 17.70 13.11 -8.09
CA ARG A 237 16.82 12.69 -6.99
C ARG A 237 16.42 11.23 -7.22
N THR A 238 16.86 10.36 -6.33
CA THR A 238 16.57 8.92 -6.38
C THR A 238 15.10 8.64 -6.09
N SER A 239 14.59 7.54 -6.62
CA SER A 239 13.25 7.05 -6.36
C SER A 239 12.99 6.91 -4.85
N ARG A 240 11.74 7.07 -4.43
CA ARG A 240 11.26 6.90 -3.07
C ARG A 240 10.26 5.76 -3.05
N SER A 241 10.23 5.01 -1.95
CA SER A 241 9.43 3.80 -1.91
C SER A 241 8.71 3.56 -0.57
N ILE A 242 7.50 3.03 -0.69
CA ILE A 242 6.72 2.46 0.42
C ILE A 242 6.46 1.00 0.07
N LEU A 243 6.78 0.09 0.98
CA LEU A 243 6.44 -1.33 0.89
C LEU A 243 5.35 -1.64 1.93
N VAL A 244 4.26 -2.26 1.50
CA VAL A 244 3.19 -2.78 2.36
C VAL A 244 3.25 -4.30 2.30
N SER A 245 3.49 -4.96 3.45
CA SER A 245 3.71 -6.41 3.50
C SER A 245 2.45 -7.23 3.21
N GLY A 246 1.26 -6.72 3.56
CA GLY A 246 0.11 -7.60 3.79
C GLY A 246 0.39 -8.52 4.98
N ASP A 247 -0.38 -9.61 5.09
CA ASP A 247 -0.17 -10.61 6.11
C ASP A 247 0.93 -11.58 5.71
N THR A 248 1.81 -11.91 6.65
CA THR A 248 2.94 -12.79 6.36
C THR A 248 3.61 -13.29 7.64
N THR A 249 4.23 -14.47 7.55
CA THR A 249 5.21 -14.89 8.56
C THR A 249 6.52 -14.08 8.42
N ARG A 250 7.45 -14.30 9.33
CA ARG A 250 8.83 -13.76 9.26
C ARG A 250 9.64 -14.27 8.05
N HIS A 251 9.15 -15.29 7.35
CA HIS A 251 9.89 -15.94 6.27
C HIS A 251 9.47 -15.41 4.89
N VAL A 252 10.05 -14.30 4.49
CA VAL A 252 9.84 -13.71 3.16
C VAL A 252 11.18 -13.61 2.41
N PRO A 253 11.58 -14.67 1.69
CA PRO A 253 12.91 -14.70 1.03
C PRO A 253 13.16 -13.55 0.05
N SER A 254 12.12 -13.08 -0.63
CA SER A 254 12.20 -11.94 -1.57
C SER A 254 12.61 -10.64 -0.88
N PHE A 255 12.29 -10.46 0.40
CA PHE A 255 12.59 -9.24 1.13
C PHE A 255 14.09 -9.04 1.38
N SER A 256 14.86 -10.12 1.51
CA SER A 256 16.33 -10.03 1.66
C SER A 256 17.03 -9.36 0.46
N ARG A 257 16.38 -9.31 -0.71
CA ARG A 257 16.88 -8.65 -1.92
C ARG A 257 16.58 -7.16 -2.00
N LEU A 258 15.82 -6.62 -1.03
CA LEU A 258 15.37 -5.23 -1.00
C LEU A 258 16.22 -4.33 -0.10
N ASN A 259 17.39 -4.79 0.34
CA ASN A 259 18.27 -4.03 1.22
C ASN A 259 18.59 -2.64 0.62
N GLY A 260 18.41 -1.59 1.41
CA GLY A 260 18.64 -0.19 1.03
C GLY A 260 17.68 0.38 -0.01
N GLN A 261 16.61 -0.34 -0.38
CA GLN A 261 15.65 0.07 -1.41
C GLN A 261 14.33 0.59 -0.84
N ILE A 262 14.12 0.50 0.48
CA ILE A 262 12.84 0.80 1.12
C ILE A 262 12.99 2.01 2.05
N ASP A 263 12.28 3.09 1.74
CA ASP A 263 12.23 4.23 2.64
C ASP A 263 11.28 3.94 3.83
N VAL A 264 10.08 3.43 3.56
CA VAL A 264 9.10 3.05 4.59
C VAL A 264 8.61 1.63 4.38
N LEU A 265 8.74 0.81 5.41
CA LEU A 265 8.12 -0.51 5.50
C LEU A 265 6.86 -0.41 6.36
N ILE A 266 5.70 -0.76 5.81
CA ILE A 266 4.46 -0.98 6.55
C ILE A 266 4.29 -2.47 6.68
N HIS A 267 4.38 -3.00 7.90
CA HIS A 267 4.39 -4.43 8.16
C HIS A 267 3.34 -4.82 9.20
N GLU A 268 2.72 -5.97 8.99
CA GLU A 268 1.85 -6.55 10.00
C GLU A 268 2.63 -6.84 11.29
N SER A 269 1.94 -6.76 12.41
CA SER A 269 2.43 -7.17 13.73
C SER A 269 1.24 -7.63 14.57
N THR A 270 0.63 -8.70 14.09
CA THR A 270 -0.60 -9.25 14.69
C THR A 270 -0.39 -9.70 16.12
N PHE A 271 0.84 -10.05 16.49
CA PHE A 271 1.20 -10.58 17.79
C PHE A 271 2.41 -9.87 18.40
N ASP A 272 2.58 -10.01 19.71
CA ASP A 272 3.82 -9.74 20.42
C ASP A 272 4.74 -10.97 20.45
N ASP A 273 5.98 -10.79 20.88
CA ASP A 273 7.02 -11.83 20.95
C ASP A 273 6.64 -13.01 21.86
N SER A 274 5.81 -12.77 22.90
CA SER A 274 5.33 -13.83 23.78
C SER A 274 4.42 -14.85 23.09
N LEU A 275 3.93 -14.51 21.90
CA LEU A 275 3.03 -15.31 21.06
C LEU A 275 3.66 -15.74 19.73
N GLU A 276 5.00 -15.82 19.65
CA GLU A 276 5.76 -16.16 18.43
C GLU A 276 5.27 -17.48 17.79
N ASP A 277 5.13 -18.54 18.58
CA ASP A 277 4.65 -19.84 18.09
C ASP A 277 3.24 -19.73 17.50
N LYS A 278 2.41 -18.90 18.09
CA LYS A 278 1.05 -18.64 17.62
C LYS A 278 1.07 -17.81 16.32
N ALA A 279 1.90 -16.78 16.26
CA ALA A 279 2.09 -16.00 15.04
C ALA A 279 2.47 -16.93 13.88
N ALA A 280 3.48 -17.75 14.04
CA ALA A 280 3.92 -18.72 13.03
C ALA A 280 2.81 -19.69 12.61
N SER A 281 2.04 -20.23 13.58
CA SER A 281 0.97 -21.21 13.29
C SER A 281 -0.22 -20.63 12.52
N TYR A 282 -0.45 -19.31 12.60
CA TYR A 282 -1.51 -18.61 11.88
C TYR A 282 -1.02 -17.87 10.62
N GLY A 283 0.26 -18.00 10.27
CA GLY A 283 0.82 -17.32 9.10
C GLY A 283 1.02 -15.81 9.31
N HIS A 284 1.35 -15.39 10.53
CA HIS A 284 1.54 -13.99 10.92
C HIS A 284 2.91 -13.73 11.53
N SER A 285 3.19 -12.46 11.78
CA SER A 285 4.43 -11.97 12.39
C SER A 285 4.18 -11.37 13.78
N THR A 286 5.25 -11.35 14.58
CA THR A 286 5.34 -10.52 15.79
C THR A 286 5.90 -9.14 15.46
N ALA A 287 5.78 -8.19 16.39
CA ALA A 287 6.39 -6.87 16.25
C ALA A 287 7.92 -6.96 16.12
N ARG A 288 8.56 -7.90 16.83
CA ARG A 288 9.99 -8.19 16.71
C ARG A 288 10.36 -8.76 15.35
N ASP A 289 9.53 -9.66 14.77
CA ASP A 289 9.76 -10.19 13.44
C ASP A 289 9.72 -9.07 12.38
N ALA A 290 8.73 -8.19 12.46
CA ALA A 290 8.64 -7.00 11.60
C ALA A 290 9.88 -6.10 11.72
N ALA A 291 10.37 -5.88 12.94
CA ALA A 291 11.57 -5.07 13.19
C ALA A 291 12.86 -5.72 12.66
N ASN A 292 12.99 -7.05 12.78
CA ASN A 292 14.09 -7.79 12.17
C ASN A 292 14.08 -7.67 10.64
N ILE A 293 12.91 -7.78 10.01
CA ILE A 293 12.73 -7.61 8.57
C ILE A 293 13.13 -6.19 8.16
N ALA A 294 12.63 -5.16 8.86
CA ALA A 294 12.97 -3.76 8.60
C ALA A 294 14.49 -3.49 8.69
N THR A 295 15.14 -4.04 9.71
CA THR A 295 16.59 -3.92 9.90
C THR A 295 17.37 -4.61 8.79
N ASN A 296 16.97 -5.82 8.39
CA ASN A 296 17.61 -6.56 7.30
C ASN A 296 17.43 -5.89 5.93
N MET A 297 16.35 -5.15 5.76
CA MET A 297 16.08 -4.36 4.54
C MET A 297 16.77 -2.99 4.55
N ASP A 298 17.34 -2.56 5.67
CA ASP A 298 17.82 -1.19 5.88
C ASP A 298 16.72 -0.16 5.61
N ALA A 299 15.49 -0.46 6.05
CA ALA A 299 14.36 0.44 5.94
C ALA A 299 14.56 1.65 6.85
N LYS A 300 14.25 2.86 6.37
CA LYS A 300 14.45 4.08 7.16
C LYS A 300 13.40 4.27 8.25
N MET A 301 12.22 3.72 8.04
CA MET A 301 11.11 3.76 9.00
C MET A 301 10.30 2.47 8.89
N LEU A 302 9.98 1.87 10.05
CA LEU A 302 9.04 0.78 10.19
C LEU A 302 7.72 1.31 10.77
N CYS A 303 6.62 1.00 10.11
CA CYS A 303 5.27 1.30 10.57
C CYS A 303 4.52 -0.02 10.80
N LEU A 304 4.14 -0.30 12.05
CA LEU A 304 3.44 -1.50 12.46
C LEU A 304 1.94 -1.32 12.26
N THR A 305 1.27 -2.35 11.78
CA THR A 305 -0.18 -2.39 11.54
C THR A 305 -0.75 -3.79 11.77
N HIS A 306 -2.03 -3.98 11.51
CA HIS A 306 -2.72 -5.28 11.54
C HIS A 306 -2.68 -5.92 12.95
N PHE A 307 -3.08 -5.15 13.96
CA PHE A 307 -3.03 -5.58 15.34
C PHE A 307 -4.17 -6.50 15.70
N SER A 308 -3.88 -7.59 16.42
CA SER A 308 -4.91 -8.46 16.96
C SER A 308 -5.87 -7.68 17.87
N SER A 309 -7.16 -7.90 17.70
CA SER A 309 -8.21 -7.28 18.52
C SER A 309 -8.15 -7.66 20.02
N ARG A 310 -7.25 -8.57 20.41
CA ARG A 310 -6.97 -8.89 21.82
C ARG A 310 -6.23 -7.76 22.53
N PHE A 311 -5.46 -6.95 21.78
CA PHE A 311 -4.70 -5.84 22.33
C PHE A 311 -5.55 -4.57 22.28
N GLN A 312 -5.94 -4.07 23.45
CA GLN A 312 -6.58 -2.76 23.57
C GLN A 312 -5.54 -1.64 23.38
N ASP A 313 -4.38 -1.81 24.01
CA ASP A 313 -3.21 -0.97 23.87
C ASP A 313 -2.11 -1.74 23.10
N VAL A 314 -1.54 -1.09 22.08
CA VAL A 314 -0.48 -1.64 21.21
C VAL A 314 0.88 -0.96 21.43
N SER A 315 1.02 -0.10 22.45
CA SER A 315 2.27 0.61 22.75
C SER A 315 3.43 -0.35 23.03
N HIS A 316 3.14 -1.48 23.68
CA HIS A 316 4.13 -2.52 23.95
C HIS A 316 4.72 -3.15 22.66
N LEU A 317 3.95 -3.22 21.56
CA LEU A 317 4.45 -3.69 20.26
C LEU A 317 5.47 -2.71 19.67
N GLU A 318 5.23 -1.40 19.84
CA GLU A 318 6.18 -0.36 19.43
C GLU A 318 7.47 -0.44 20.25
N GLU A 319 7.35 -0.59 21.56
CA GLU A 319 8.50 -0.74 22.46
C GLU A 319 9.32 -2.00 22.09
N GLU A 320 8.66 -3.12 21.83
CA GLU A 320 9.30 -4.37 21.40
C GLU A 320 10.06 -4.17 20.08
N ALA A 321 9.41 -3.62 19.06
CA ALA A 321 10.03 -3.38 17.75
C ALA A 321 11.23 -2.43 17.85
N ARG A 322 11.15 -1.37 18.66
CA ARG A 322 12.23 -0.40 18.85
C ARG A 322 13.49 -0.97 19.49
N THR A 323 13.40 -2.10 20.18
CA THR A 323 14.60 -2.80 20.67
C THR A 323 15.49 -3.32 19.55
N VAL A 324 14.95 -3.49 18.33
CA VAL A 324 15.63 -4.03 17.15
C VAL A 324 15.79 -2.94 16.07
N HIS A 325 14.73 -2.22 15.77
CA HIS A 325 14.70 -1.15 14.76
C HIS A 325 14.21 0.15 15.43
N PRO A 326 15.09 1.11 15.77
CA PRO A 326 14.75 2.29 16.56
C PRO A 326 13.65 3.18 15.96
N ASP A 327 13.60 3.31 14.63
CA ASP A 327 12.59 4.09 13.92
C ASP A 327 11.35 3.24 13.60
N SER A 328 10.76 2.61 14.63
CA SER A 328 9.55 1.79 14.57
C SER A 328 8.38 2.50 15.26
N TYR A 329 7.21 2.49 14.62
CA TYR A 329 6.00 3.20 15.09
C TYR A 329 4.75 2.36 14.88
N VAL A 330 3.87 2.29 15.88
CA VAL A 330 2.52 1.76 15.71
C VAL A 330 1.65 2.78 14.99
N LEU A 331 0.88 2.30 14.00
CA LEU A 331 -0.08 3.13 13.26
C LEU A 331 -1.45 3.15 13.93
N GLU A 332 -2.14 4.27 13.77
CA GLU A 332 -3.56 4.42 14.13
C GLU A 332 -4.41 4.70 12.87
N ASP A 333 -5.70 4.39 12.96
CA ASP A 333 -6.66 4.71 11.90
C ASP A 333 -6.71 6.21 11.67
N GLY A 334 -6.34 6.64 10.48
CA GLY A 334 -6.28 8.04 10.08
C GLY A 334 -4.87 8.62 10.04
N ASP A 335 -3.83 7.92 10.49
CA ASP A 335 -2.44 8.36 10.37
C ASP A 335 -2.05 8.57 8.90
N ARG A 336 -1.08 9.46 8.68
CA ARG A 336 -0.53 9.76 7.37
C ARG A 336 0.98 9.60 7.36
N ILE A 337 1.48 8.85 6.40
CA ILE A 337 2.89 8.74 6.09
C ILE A 337 3.12 9.43 4.75
N SER A 338 4.03 10.39 4.70
CA SER A 338 4.36 11.08 3.45
C SER A 338 5.86 11.11 3.22
N ILE A 339 6.26 11.00 1.95
CA ILE A 339 7.64 11.13 1.50
C ILE A 339 7.70 12.28 0.50
N ASP A 340 8.51 13.28 0.81
CA ASP A 340 8.68 14.46 -0.02
C ASP A 340 9.73 14.26 -1.12
N THR A 341 9.81 15.21 -2.03
CA THR A 341 10.73 15.17 -3.18
C THR A 341 12.21 15.16 -2.82
N ASP A 342 12.58 15.60 -1.63
CA ASP A 342 13.95 15.52 -1.09
C ASP A 342 14.21 14.25 -0.29
N GLY A 343 13.17 13.44 -0.07
CA GLY A 343 13.22 12.18 0.66
C GLY A 343 12.97 12.29 2.14
N THR A 344 12.51 13.44 2.62
CA THR A 344 12.04 13.61 3.99
C THR A 344 10.78 12.77 4.20
N ILE A 345 10.78 11.95 5.24
CA ILE A 345 9.66 11.09 5.63
C ILE A 345 8.97 11.73 6.82
N LEU A 346 7.66 11.89 6.74
CA LEU A 346 6.84 12.41 7.83
C LEU A 346 5.79 11.39 8.22
N LEU A 347 5.73 11.03 9.50
CA LEU A 347 4.62 10.33 10.11
C LEU A 347 3.79 11.33 10.91
N ASN A 348 2.53 11.48 10.52
CA ASN A 348 1.58 12.39 11.16
C ASN A 348 0.38 11.62 11.69
N ARG A 349 0.02 11.86 12.94
CA ARG A 349 -1.17 11.32 13.60
C ARG A 349 -2.35 12.27 13.46
N LYS A 350 -3.50 11.69 13.15
CA LYS A 350 -4.74 12.44 13.05
C LYS A 350 -5.21 12.91 14.42
N GLN A 351 -5.51 14.21 14.54
CA GLN A 351 -6.15 14.82 15.70
C GLN A 351 -7.48 15.47 15.30
N SER A 352 -8.27 15.94 16.26
CA SER A 352 -9.57 16.61 16.00
C SER A 352 -9.42 17.79 15.03
N GLU A 353 -8.39 18.61 15.20
CA GLU A 353 -8.22 19.89 14.52
C GLU A 353 -7.03 19.95 13.54
N GLY A 354 -6.39 18.83 13.27
CA GLY A 354 -5.26 18.82 12.34
C GLY A 354 -4.33 17.61 12.49
N TRP A 355 -3.13 17.77 12.00
CA TRP A 355 -2.09 16.76 12.09
C TRP A 355 -1.15 17.03 13.27
N GLN A 356 -0.83 16.00 14.03
CA GLN A 356 0.27 15.98 14.98
C GLN A 356 1.46 15.28 14.32
N LEU A 357 2.60 15.95 14.21
CA LEU A 357 3.85 15.33 13.76
C LEU A 357 4.33 14.35 14.84
N ILE A 358 4.47 13.08 14.49
CA ILE A 358 5.01 12.03 15.35
C ILE A 358 6.50 11.85 15.09
N ARG A 359 6.89 11.80 13.81
CA ARG A 359 8.29 11.60 13.40
C ARG A 359 8.59 12.31 12.10
N GLU A 360 9.79 12.84 12.02
CA GLU A 360 10.44 13.31 10.80
C GLU A 360 11.78 12.58 10.66
N VAL A 361 12.00 11.95 9.50
CA VAL A 361 13.29 11.36 9.12
C VAL A 361 13.79 12.09 7.89
N GLN A 362 14.90 12.80 8.04
CA GLN A 362 15.53 13.52 6.94
C GLN A 362 16.37 12.54 6.09
N ASN A 363 16.42 12.81 4.81
CA ASN A 363 17.28 12.06 3.92
C ASN A 363 18.73 12.52 4.14
N SER A 364 19.55 11.67 4.73
CA SER A 364 20.99 11.92 4.98
C SER A 364 21.80 11.90 3.68
#